data_e5f64c87539b70ce26d139c343a060db
#
_entry.id   e5f64c87539b70ce26d139c343a060db
#
_cell.length_a   1.000
_cell.length_b   1.000
_cell.length_c   1.000
_cell.angle_alpha   90.00
_cell.angle_beta   90.00
_cell.angle_gamma   90.00
#
_symmetry.space_group_name_H-M   'P 1'
#
loop_
_entity.id
_entity.type
_entity.pdbx_description
1 polymer ?
#
loop_
_entity_poly.entity_id
_entity_poly.type
_entity_poly.pdbx_seq_one_letter_code
_entity_poly.pdbx_strand_id
1 'polypeptide(L)'
;MIGECMDCSEFKKQMNNFIYNTMDEEIVEDFINHYKNCKNCNEELEIYYMVNKTFNNDETNGDTVSIPNSFDFKKRLNQKIAYYEEMIYHNYKVNFLLRILFMGTELVSLGMAVYFILIIFGGANV
;
A
#
# COMPACT_ATOMS: atom_id res chain seq x y z
N MET A 1 2.52 13.00 8.97
CA MET A 1 1.59 12.48 10.02
C MET A 1 2.20 11.19 10.50
N ILE A 2 2.48 11.09 11.79
CA ILE A 2 2.92 9.84 12.42
C ILE A 2 1.65 8.98 12.44
N GLY A 3 1.54 8.00 11.51
CA GLY A 3 0.40 7.11 11.45
C GLY A 3 0.27 6.37 12.79
N GLU A 4 -0.89 6.46 13.41
CA GLU A 4 -1.24 5.59 14.52
C GLU A 4 -1.06 4.16 14.03
N CYS A 5 -0.13 3.44 14.62
CA CYS A 5 0.14 2.05 14.26
C CYS A 5 -1.16 1.26 14.47
N MET A 6 -1.68 0.62 13.42
CA MET A 6 -2.89 -0.20 13.48
C MET A 6 -2.83 -1.15 14.68
N ASP A 7 -3.87 -1.20 15.49
CA ASP A 7 -3.97 -2.14 16.60
C ASP A 7 -4.43 -3.54 16.14
N CYS A 8 -4.27 -4.55 17.02
CA CYS A 8 -4.66 -5.92 16.69
C CYS A 8 -6.17 -6.07 16.45
N SER A 9 -7.01 -5.25 17.07
CA SER A 9 -8.46 -5.30 16.90
C SER A 9 -8.86 -4.77 15.52
N GLU A 10 -8.25 -3.67 15.10
CA GLU A 10 -8.47 -3.09 13.78
C GLU A 10 -7.94 -4.00 12.67
N PHE A 11 -6.74 -4.58 12.86
CA PHE A 11 -6.19 -5.58 11.95
C PHE A 11 -7.17 -6.73 11.69
N LYS A 12 -7.77 -7.29 12.74
CA LYS A 12 -8.74 -8.39 12.63
C LYS A 12 -9.99 -8.00 11.84
N LYS A 13 -10.49 -6.79 12.00
CA LYS A 13 -11.62 -6.28 11.22
C LYS A 13 -11.29 -6.21 9.73
N GLN A 14 -10.03 -5.90 9.39
CA GLN A 14 -9.59 -5.74 8.02
C GLN A 14 -9.19 -7.05 7.31
N MET A 15 -9.04 -8.16 8.05
CA MET A 15 -8.68 -9.46 7.46
C MET A 15 -9.61 -9.89 6.31
N ASN A 16 -10.92 -9.68 6.48
CA ASN A 16 -11.90 -10.01 5.45
C ASN A 16 -11.71 -9.15 4.19
N ASN A 17 -11.55 -7.85 4.35
CA ASN A 17 -11.30 -6.91 3.25
C ASN A 17 -10.01 -7.26 2.52
N PHE A 18 -8.96 -7.65 3.25
CA PHE A 18 -7.72 -8.13 2.67
C PHE A 18 -7.94 -9.39 1.80
N ILE A 19 -8.71 -10.38 2.27
CA ILE A 19 -8.93 -11.63 1.53
C ILE A 19 -9.68 -11.38 0.23
N TYR A 20 -10.69 -10.52 0.25
CA TYR A 20 -11.54 -10.25 -0.91
C TYR A 20 -11.05 -9.09 -1.81
N ASN A 21 -9.87 -8.51 -1.53
CA ASN A 21 -9.30 -7.36 -2.26
C ASN A 21 -10.21 -6.12 -2.23
N THR A 22 -10.90 -5.90 -1.14
CA THR A 22 -11.81 -4.75 -0.92
C THR A 22 -11.23 -3.78 0.12
N MET A 23 -9.95 -3.88 0.42
CA MET A 23 -9.26 -3.01 1.37
C MET A 23 -8.98 -1.66 0.75
N ASP A 24 -9.22 -0.59 1.51
CA ASP A 24 -8.88 0.78 1.11
C ASP A 24 -7.37 0.98 1.06
N GLU A 25 -6.89 1.68 0.03
CA GLU A 25 -5.45 1.91 -0.18
C GLU A 25 -4.76 2.61 1.00
N GLU A 26 -5.49 3.49 1.71
CA GLU A 26 -4.99 4.22 2.87
C GLU A 26 -4.64 3.29 4.05
N ILE A 27 -5.33 2.16 4.16
CA ILE A 27 -5.21 1.20 5.27
C ILE A 27 -4.21 0.09 4.94
N VAL A 28 -3.96 -0.16 3.66
CA VAL A 28 -3.11 -1.27 3.19
C VAL A 28 -1.72 -1.22 3.81
N GLU A 29 -1.09 -0.05 3.85
CA GLU A 29 0.27 0.10 4.38
C GLU A 29 0.33 -0.27 5.87
N ASP A 30 -0.60 0.25 6.67
CA ASP A 30 -0.67 -0.02 8.10
C ASP A 30 -0.99 -1.50 8.38
N PHE A 31 -1.86 -2.10 7.57
CA PHE A 31 -2.19 -3.52 7.65
C PHE A 31 -0.96 -4.41 7.38
N ILE A 32 -0.23 -4.15 6.30
CA ILE A 32 0.98 -4.92 5.95
C ILE A 32 2.08 -4.71 7.00
N ASN A 33 2.25 -3.50 7.50
CA ASN A 33 3.20 -3.22 8.57
C ASN A 33 2.84 -3.97 9.86
N HIS A 34 1.56 -3.99 10.23
CA HIS A 34 1.09 -4.74 11.40
C HIS A 34 1.31 -6.25 11.22
N TYR A 35 0.96 -6.81 10.05
CA TYR A 35 1.20 -8.21 9.70
C TYR A 35 2.67 -8.62 9.91
N LYS A 36 3.61 -7.79 9.50
CA LYS A 36 5.06 -8.07 9.62
C LYS A 36 5.58 -8.00 11.05
N ASN A 37 5.02 -7.10 11.85
CA ASN A 37 5.55 -6.78 13.17
C ASN A 37 4.80 -7.50 14.31
N CYS A 38 3.59 -8.01 14.09
CA CYS A 38 2.81 -8.71 15.09
C CYS A 38 2.70 -10.21 14.79
N LYS A 39 3.46 -11.03 15.51
CA LYS A 39 3.47 -12.48 15.31
C LYS A 39 2.09 -13.12 15.47
N ASN A 40 1.33 -12.70 16.48
CA ASN A 40 0.00 -13.27 16.74
C ASN A 40 -0.98 -12.98 15.61
N CYS A 41 -0.99 -11.74 15.09
CA CYS A 41 -1.85 -11.36 13.99
C CYS A 41 -1.43 -12.00 12.65
N ASN A 42 -0.13 -12.21 12.46
CA ASN A 42 0.40 -12.96 11.33
C ASN A 42 -0.12 -14.40 11.31
N GLU A 43 0.03 -15.14 12.42
CA GLU A 43 -0.44 -16.52 12.56
C GLU A 43 -1.97 -16.60 12.41
N GLU A 44 -2.70 -15.64 12.97
CA GLU A 44 -4.17 -15.58 12.88
C GLU A 44 -4.64 -15.33 11.42
N LEU A 45 -3.96 -14.45 10.68
CA LEU A 45 -4.26 -14.23 9.26
C LEU A 45 -3.96 -15.47 8.42
N GLU A 46 -2.87 -16.19 8.67
CA GLU A 46 -2.55 -17.43 7.98
C GLU A 46 -3.68 -18.47 8.15
N ILE A 47 -4.15 -18.65 9.37
CA ILE A 47 -5.25 -19.58 9.68
C ILE A 47 -6.55 -19.12 9.02
N TYR A 48 -6.88 -17.83 9.16
CA TYR A 48 -8.10 -17.26 8.60
C TYR A 48 -8.13 -17.36 7.07
N TYR A 49 -7.01 -17.09 6.40
CA TYR A 49 -6.87 -17.23 4.95
C TYR A 49 -7.05 -18.68 4.50
N MET A 50 -6.47 -19.64 5.23
CA MET A 50 -6.58 -21.08 4.95
C MET A 50 -8.04 -21.53 5.05
N VAL A 51 -8.72 -21.21 6.15
CA VAL A 51 -10.11 -21.56 6.40
C VAL A 51 -11.01 -20.97 5.33
N ASN A 52 -10.87 -19.68 5.05
CA ASN A 52 -11.70 -18.99 4.06
C ASN A 52 -11.54 -19.60 2.64
N LYS A 53 -10.32 -19.94 2.23
CA LYS A 53 -10.07 -20.57 0.92
C LYS A 53 -10.58 -22.00 0.85
N THR A 54 -10.58 -22.74 1.95
CA THR A 54 -11.11 -24.11 1.98
C THR A 54 -12.61 -24.11 1.79
N PHE A 55 -13.35 -23.25 2.49
CA PHE A 55 -14.80 -23.21 2.40
C PHE A 55 -15.33 -22.60 1.10
N ASN A 56 -14.62 -21.63 0.50
CA ASN A 56 -15.08 -20.99 -0.74
C ASN A 56 -14.74 -21.78 -2.02
N ASN A 57 -13.90 -22.81 -1.94
CA ASN A 57 -13.62 -23.69 -3.08
C ASN A 57 -14.68 -24.81 -3.27
N ASP A 58 -15.59 -25.00 -2.32
CA ASP A 58 -16.61 -26.06 -2.39
C ASP A 58 -17.77 -25.76 -3.38
N GLU A 59 -17.86 -24.53 -3.93
CA GLU A 59 -19.01 -24.19 -4.80
C GLU A 59 -18.79 -24.51 -6.29
N THR A 60 -17.63 -24.97 -6.74
CA THR A 60 -17.40 -25.05 -8.19
C THR A 60 -17.06 -26.41 -8.79
N ASN A 61 -16.74 -27.46 -8.03
CA ASN A 61 -16.59 -28.80 -8.65
C ASN A 61 -16.70 -29.93 -7.62
N GLY A 62 -17.67 -30.79 -7.80
CA GLY A 62 -17.97 -32.00 -6.99
C GLY A 62 -16.95 -33.15 -7.12
N ASP A 63 -15.67 -32.87 -7.33
CA ASP A 63 -14.59 -33.84 -7.33
C ASP A 63 -13.66 -33.62 -6.14
N THR A 64 -13.61 -34.64 -5.29
CA THR A 64 -12.62 -34.88 -4.21
C THR A 64 -11.89 -33.66 -3.70
N VAL A 65 -12.33 -33.18 -2.53
CA VAL A 65 -11.63 -32.16 -1.73
C VAL A 65 -10.20 -32.63 -1.46
N SER A 66 -9.29 -32.35 -2.37
CA SER A 66 -7.87 -32.38 -2.07
C SER A 66 -7.55 -31.14 -1.24
N ILE A 67 -7.51 -31.29 0.08
CA ILE A 67 -7.08 -30.24 1.00
C ILE A 67 -5.69 -29.83 0.52
N PRO A 68 -5.52 -28.61 -0.06
CA PRO A 68 -4.20 -28.14 -0.48
C PRO A 68 -3.28 -28.12 0.75
N ASN A 69 -2.05 -28.57 0.60
CA ASN A 69 -1.09 -28.57 1.70
C ASN A 69 -0.98 -27.17 2.31
N SER A 70 -0.84 -27.07 3.62
CA SER A 70 -0.65 -25.81 4.34
C SER A 70 0.47 -24.94 3.72
N PHE A 71 1.45 -25.57 3.07
CA PHE A 71 2.51 -24.93 2.31
C PHE A 71 2.00 -24.13 1.11
N ASP A 72 1.00 -24.61 0.38
CA ASP A 72 0.43 -23.90 -0.78
C ASP A 72 -0.35 -22.66 -0.36
N PHE A 73 -1.07 -22.72 0.76
CA PHE A 73 -1.79 -21.55 1.31
C PHE A 73 -0.82 -20.46 1.74
N LYS A 74 0.24 -20.82 2.46
CA LYS A 74 1.27 -19.88 2.89
C LYS A 74 1.97 -19.23 1.71
N LYS A 75 2.28 -20.00 0.66
CA LYS A 75 2.87 -19.47 -0.56
C LYS A 75 1.94 -18.45 -1.25
N ARG A 76 0.65 -18.77 -1.37
CA ARG A 76 -0.34 -17.86 -1.99
C ARG A 76 -0.55 -16.61 -1.14
N LEU A 77 -0.59 -16.74 0.19
CA LEU A 77 -0.68 -15.60 1.09
C LEU A 77 0.55 -14.69 0.94
N ASN A 78 1.76 -15.26 0.93
CA ASN A 78 2.99 -14.49 0.74
C ASN A 78 3.05 -13.79 -0.62
N GLN A 79 2.56 -14.43 -1.69
CA GLN A 79 2.44 -13.78 -3.00
C GLN A 79 1.47 -12.59 -2.96
N LYS A 80 0.37 -12.72 -2.23
CA LYS A 80 -0.58 -11.63 -2.06
C LYS A 80 -0.01 -10.48 -1.24
N ILE A 81 0.71 -10.77 -0.17
CA ILE A 81 1.43 -9.76 0.61
C ILE A 81 2.46 -9.04 -0.26
N ALA A 82 3.28 -9.77 -1.02
CA ALA A 82 4.27 -9.18 -1.91
C ALA A 82 3.64 -8.26 -2.97
N TYR A 83 2.49 -8.61 -3.52
CA TYR A 83 1.74 -7.76 -4.44
C TYR A 83 1.34 -6.41 -3.79
N TYR A 84 0.82 -6.43 -2.56
CA TYR A 84 0.49 -5.20 -1.85
C TYR A 84 1.74 -4.37 -1.49
N GLU A 85 2.85 -4.99 -1.15
CA GLU A 85 4.12 -4.32 -0.91
C GLU A 85 4.63 -3.58 -2.16
N GLU A 86 4.55 -4.23 -3.32
CA GLU A 86 4.93 -3.61 -4.59
C GLU A 86 4.04 -2.43 -4.93
N MET A 87 2.74 -2.53 -4.67
CA MET A 87 1.76 -1.45 -4.87
C MET A 87 2.07 -0.25 -3.98
N ILE A 88 2.34 -0.46 -2.69
CA ILE A 88 2.74 0.59 -1.73
C ILE A 88 4.02 1.29 -2.22
N TYR A 89 5.02 0.52 -2.61
CA TYR A 89 6.29 1.06 -3.10
C TYR A 89 6.13 1.89 -4.38
N HIS A 90 5.28 1.44 -5.29
CA HIS A 90 4.98 2.19 -6.51
C HIS A 90 4.30 3.54 -6.20
N ASN A 91 3.29 3.54 -5.34
CA ASN A 91 2.60 4.76 -4.91
C ASN A 91 3.56 5.75 -4.23
N TYR A 92 4.46 5.27 -3.39
CA TYR A 92 5.48 6.12 -2.76
C TYR A 92 6.39 6.77 -3.79
N LYS A 93 6.88 6.02 -4.79
CA LYS A 93 7.72 6.57 -5.87
C LYS A 93 6.99 7.63 -6.69
N VAL A 94 5.76 7.38 -7.08
CA VAL A 94 4.96 8.33 -7.86
C VAL A 94 4.75 9.62 -7.08
N ASN A 95 4.35 9.53 -5.82
CA ASN A 95 4.16 10.69 -4.97
C ASN A 95 5.45 11.48 -4.74
N PHE A 96 6.59 10.81 -4.59
CA PHE A 96 7.89 11.44 -4.46
C PHE A 96 8.28 12.20 -5.75
N LEU A 97 8.10 11.59 -6.93
CA LEU A 97 8.36 12.24 -8.22
C LEU A 97 7.46 13.45 -8.45
N LEU A 98 6.18 13.35 -8.11
CA LEU A 98 5.26 14.48 -8.20
C LEU A 98 5.71 15.64 -7.30
N ARG A 99 6.14 15.37 -6.06
CA ARG A 99 6.67 16.40 -5.16
C ARG A 99 7.88 17.10 -5.74
N ILE A 100 8.83 16.37 -6.34
CA ILE A 100 10.01 16.96 -7.00
C ILE A 100 9.59 17.85 -8.17
N LEU A 101 8.64 17.41 -8.99
CA LEU A 101 8.13 18.20 -10.12
C LEU A 101 7.48 19.51 -9.63
N PHE A 102 6.65 19.45 -8.59
CA PHE A 102 6.03 20.66 -8.04
C PHE A 102 7.07 21.64 -7.46
N MET A 103 8.04 21.16 -6.70
CA MET A 103 9.14 21.99 -6.17
C MET A 103 9.96 22.62 -7.30
N GLY A 104 10.20 21.90 -8.39
CA GLY A 104 10.91 22.42 -9.56
C GLY A 104 10.16 23.56 -10.27
N THR A 105 8.85 23.45 -10.42
CA THR A 105 8.02 24.50 -11.05
C THR A 105 7.99 25.79 -10.22
N GLU A 106 7.95 25.69 -8.91
CA GLU A 106 8.01 26.87 -8.02
C GLU A 106 9.35 27.61 -8.13
N LEU A 107 10.46 26.89 -8.19
CA LEU A 107 11.79 27.49 -8.35
C LEU A 107 11.93 28.20 -9.71
N VAL A 108 11.44 27.62 -10.78
CA VAL A 108 11.45 28.26 -12.12
C VAL A 108 10.59 29.51 -12.13
N SER A 109 9.41 29.47 -11.51
CA SER A 109 8.51 30.63 -11.40
C SER A 109 9.15 31.80 -10.64
N LEU A 110 9.80 31.52 -9.52
CA LEU A 110 10.52 32.52 -8.74
C LEU A 110 11.71 33.10 -9.53
N GLY A 111 12.46 32.26 -10.23
CA GLY A 111 13.58 32.71 -11.08
C GLY A 111 13.13 33.65 -12.19
N MET A 112 12.01 33.33 -12.85
CA MET A 112 11.41 34.20 -13.86
C MET A 112 10.94 35.54 -13.29
N ALA A 113 10.31 35.53 -12.12
CA ALA A 113 9.85 36.74 -11.46
C ALA A 113 11.04 37.67 -11.10
N VAL A 114 12.10 37.12 -10.53
CA VAL A 114 13.33 37.87 -10.24
C VAL A 114 13.97 38.44 -11.51
N TYR A 115 14.04 37.65 -12.57
CA TYR A 115 14.55 38.08 -13.88
C TYR A 115 13.75 39.26 -14.44
N PHE A 116 12.42 39.21 -14.41
CA PHE A 116 11.57 40.32 -14.84
C PHE A 116 11.78 41.58 -14.00
N ILE A 117 11.91 41.45 -12.67
CA ILE A 117 12.19 42.60 -11.77
C ILE A 117 13.53 43.26 -12.14
N LEU A 118 14.57 42.47 -12.37
CA LEU A 118 15.88 42.98 -12.74
C LEU A 118 15.86 43.73 -14.10
N ILE A 119 15.10 43.25 -15.08
CA ILE A 119 14.93 43.95 -16.35
C ILE A 119 14.23 45.30 -16.17
N ILE A 120 13.12 45.32 -15.41
CA ILE A 120 12.35 46.55 -15.19
C ILE A 120 13.16 47.59 -14.42
N PHE A 121 13.86 47.21 -13.37
CA PHE A 121 14.64 48.12 -12.53
C PHE A 121 16.04 48.40 -13.10
N GLY A 122 16.64 47.44 -13.81
CA GLY A 122 17.95 47.62 -14.47
C GLY A 122 17.89 48.49 -15.71
N GLY A 123 16.75 48.47 -16.45
CA GLY A 123 16.53 49.34 -17.63
C GLY A 123 16.18 50.80 -17.32
N ALA A 124 15.92 51.13 -16.05
CA ALA A 124 15.60 52.50 -15.64
C ALA A 124 16.84 53.36 -15.29
N ASN A 125 18.05 52.83 -15.43
CA ASN A 125 19.31 53.52 -15.13
C ASN A 125 20.21 53.79 -16.36
N VAL A 126 19.64 53.93 -17.54
CA VAL A 126 20.35 54.40 -18.73
C VAL A 126 19.75 55.71 -19.26
#